data_c83d6e32cf14c99a5aba397668f9eef5
#
_entry.id   c83d6e32cf14c99a5aba397668f9eef5
#
_cell.length_a   1.000
_cell.length_b   1.000
_cell.length_c   1.000
_cell.angle_alpha   90.00
_cell.angle_beta   90.00
_cell.angle_gamma   90.00
#
_symmetry.space_group_name_H-M   'P 1'
#
loop_
_entity.id
_entity.type
_entity.pdbx_description
1 polymer ?
#
loop_
_entity_poly.entity_id
_entity_poly.type
_entity_poly.pdbx_seq_one_letter_code
_entity_poly.pdbx_strand_id
1 'polypeptide(L)'
;MIARLPKMMMLGELIEGYNGISYQSALAFGAIYYGLLSKREDRFKFLKNKVFKLVSIVMCVLLPLTCLSSGGRGGVVFLFALAGLISLIFVKKRNIFKVLFFVLPLGLLGVVIIFDLVQNSVLENTFNRGMDRAFSYISSSGIDMAQTSNRDIVFELAQKNIEANRYTGYGIFHTIGAFGYPHNIFLEILEGGGIFYFAFWIIILIISIKRAYFIIKIERNLLFLVPLFIYPFVNLLFSGSYLMTGMFWFVLVFVLIYKPQQY
;
A
#
# COMPACT_ATOMS: atom_id res chain seq x y z
N MET A 1 -19.84 13.49 -30.34
CA MET A 1 -18.82 13.68 -29.31
C MET A 1 -19.35 13.52 -27.87
N ILE A 2 -20.63 13.77 -27.62
CA ILE A 2 -21.26 13.74 -26.27
C ILE A 2 -21.54 12.30 -25.74
N ALA A 3 -21.69 11.31 -26.63
CA ALA A 3 -22.03 9.92 -26.24
C ALA A 3 -20.84 9.10 -25.66
N ARG A 4 -19.60 9.59 -25.73
CA ARG A 4 -18.41 8.89 -25.20
C ARG A 4 -18.04 9.29 -23.77
N LEU A 5 -18.49 10.44 -23.28
CA LEU A 5 -18.20 10.96 -21.94
C LEU A 5 -18.72 10.06 -20.81
N PRO A 6 -19.97 9.52 -20.86
CA PRO A 6 -20.45 8.65 -19.78
C PRO A 6 -19.69 7.33 -19.68
N LYS A 7 -19.25 6.77 -20.83
CA LYS A 7 -18.44 5.53 -20.84
C LYS A 7 -17.04 5.75 -20.29
N MET A 8 -16.43 6.90 -20.52
CA MET A 8 -15.10 7.23 -19.97
C MET A 8 -15.17 7.52 -18.47
N MET A 9 -16.23 8.18 -17.98
CA MET A 9 -16.46 8.35 -16.54
C MET A 9 -16.69 7.01 -15.84
N MET A 10 -17.56 6.14 -16.36
CA MET A 10 -17.76 4.80 -15.81
C MET A 10 -16.48 3.96 -15.84
N LEU A 11 -15.61 4.07 -16.87
CA LEU A 11 -14.33 3.37 -16.91
C LEU A 11 -13.36 3.95 -15.87
N GLY A 12 -13.35 5.25 -15.67
CA GLY A 12 -12.53 5.91 -14.64
C GLY A 12 -12.93 5.48 -13.24
N GLU A 13 -14.22 5.49 -12.92
CA GLU A 13 -14.74 5.01 -11.63
C GLU A 13 -14.46 3.53 -11.38
N LEU A 14 -14.56 2.68 -12.42
CA LEU A 14 -14.21 1.26 -12.32
C LEU A 14 -12.70 1.06 -12.09
N ILE A 15 -11.85 1.85 -12.75
CA ILE A 15 -10.38 1.77 -12.57
C ILE A 15 -9.96 2.24 -11.19
N GLU A 16 -10.54 3.32 -10.68
CA GLU A 16 -10.34 3.76 -9.29
C GLU A 16 -10.85 2.73 -8.29
N GLY A 17 -11.97 2.07 -8.58
CA GLY A 17 -12.55 1.00 -7.78
C GLY A 17 -11.59 -0.18 -7.56
N TYR A 18 -10.88 -0.63 -8.58
CA TYR A 18 -9.92 -1.75 -8.46
C TYR A 18 -8.74 -1.44 -7.54
N ASN A 19 -8.15 -0.26 -7.66
CA ASN A 19 -7.08 0.16 -6.77
C ASN A 19 -7.58 0.30 -5.33
N GLY A 20 -8.75 0.90 -5.13
CA GLY A 20 -9.39 1.02 -3.82
C GLY A 20 -9.63 -0.33 -3.15
N ILE A 21 -10.19 -1.31 -3.88
CA ILE A 21 -10.42 -2.67 -3.39
C ILE A 21 -9.10 -3.34 -2.96
N SER A 22 -8.06 -3.22 -3.78
CA SER A 22 -6.74 -3.80 -3.47
C SER A 22 -6.17 -3.27 -2.16
N TYR A 23 -6.14 -1.95 -2.00
CA TYR A 23 -5.62 -1.32 -0.79
C TYR A 23 -6.48 -1.60 0.45
N GLN A 24 -7.81 -1.56 0.32
CA GLN A 24 -8.73 -1.83 1.43
C GLN A 24 -8.63 -3.27 1.90
N SER A 25 -8.52 -4.23 0.96
CA SER A 25 -8.32 -5.65 1.28
C SER A 25 -6.99 -5.87 2.01
N ALA A 26 -5.90 -5.23 1.55
CA ALA A 26 -4.62 -5.31 2.21
C ALA A 26 -4.64 -4.67 3.61
N LEU A 27 -5.33 -3.53 3.79
CA LEU A 27 -5.50 -2.87 5.08
C LEU A 27 -6.29 -3.74 6.06
N ALA A 28 -7.42 -4.30 5.61
CA ALA A 28 -8.24 -5.21 6.41
C ALA A 28 -7.46 -6.48 6.81
N PHE A 29 -6.70 -7.06 5.87
CA PHE A 29 -5.77 -8.16 6.16
C PHE A 29 -4.78 -7.78 7.26
N GLY A 30 -4.12 -6.64 7.15
CA GLY A 30 -3.14 -6.17 8.14
C GLY A 30 -3.74 -6.06 9.55
N ALA A 31 -4.95 -5.50 9.66
CA ALA A 31 -5.65 -5.35 10.93
C ALA A 31 -6.02 -6.72 11.55
N ILE A 32 -6.55 -7.65 10.76
CA ILE A 32 -6.92 -8.99 11.21
C ILE A 32 -5.68 -9.81 11.56
N TYR A 33 -4.65 -9.77 10.72
CA TYR A 33 -3.39 -10.47 10.92
C TYR A 33 -2.69 -10.02 12.19
N TYR A 34 -2.65 -8.68 12.43
CA TYR A 34 -2.21 -8.12 13.70
C TYR A 34 -2.98 -8.72 14.88
N GLY A 35 -4.32 -8.71 14.82
CA GLY A 35 -5.17 -9.23 15.88
C GLY A 35 -4.94 -10.71 16.19
N LEU A 36 -4.66 -11.52 15.17
CA LEU A 36 -4.38 -12.95 15.33
C LEU A 36 -3.01 -13.21 15.98
N LEU A 37 -1.99 -12.42 15.64
CA LEU A 37 -0.64 -12.56 16.19
C LEU A 37 -0.47 -11.92 17.57
N SER A 38 -1.31 -10.93 17.92
CA SER A 38 -1.24 -10.25 19.21
C SER A 38 -1.43 -11.22 20.40
N LYS A 39 -0.84 -10.91 21.55
CA LYS A 39 -1.00 -11.70 22.75
C LYS A 39 -2.48 -11.73 23.18
N ARG A 40 -2.88 -12.78 23.94
CA ARG A 40 -4.27 -12.95 24.37
C ARG A 40 -4.80 -11.76 25.19
N GLU A 41 -3.94 -11.09 25.92
CA GLU A 41 -4.27 -9.92 26.74
C GLU A 41 -4.56 -8.69 25.89
N ASP A 42 -3.77 -8.51 24.82
CA ASP A 42 -3.85 -7.36 23.90
C ASP A 42 -4.85 -7.59 22.74
N ARG A 43 -5.48 -8.77 22.67
CA ARG A 43 -6.43 -9.10 21.62
C ARG A 43 -7.73 -8.34 21.79
N PHE A 44 -8.27 -7.91 20.66
CA PHE A 44 -9.64 -7.44 20.61
C PHE A 44 -10.59 -8.45 21.25
N LYS A 45 -11.56 -7.98 22.05
CA LYS A 45 -12.48 -8.84 22.82
C LYS A 45 -13.18 -9.89 21.94
N PHE A 46 -13.57 -9.53 20.71
CA PHE A 46 -14.23 -10.45 19.78
C PHE A 46 -13.34 -11.61 19.32
N LEU A 47 -12.01 -11.42 19.22
CA LEU A 47 -11.08 -12.50 18.86
C LEU A 47 -10.85 -13.54 19.97
N LYS A 48 -11.37 -13.30 21.18
CA LYS A 48 -11.40 -14.29 22.25
C LYS A 48 -12.45 -15.37 21.98
N ASN A 49 -13.46 -15.07 21.16
CA ASN A 49 -14.47 -16.06 20.73
C ASN A 49 -13.90 -16.96 19.63
N LYS A 50 -14.11 -18.28 19.76
CA LYS A 50 -13.60 -19.29 18.81
C LYS A 50 -14.14 -19.11 17.39
N VAL A 51 -15.43 -18.74 17.25
CA VAL A 51 -16.08 -18.50 15.96
C VAL A 51 -15.43 -17.31 15.25
N PHE A 52 -15.31 -16.18 15.92
CA PHE A 52 -14.66 -15.00 15.33
C PHE A 52 -13.19 -15.24 14.99
N LYS A 53 -12.49 -16.04 15.80
CA LYS A 53 -11.12 -16.44 15.48
C LYS A 53 -11.06 -17.27 14.19
N LEU A 54 -11.97 -18.23 14.02
CA LEU A 54 -12.06 -19.03 12.80
C LEU A 54 -12.36 -18.14 11.59
N VAL A 55 -13.36 -17.27 11.69
CA VAL A 55 -13.69 -16.30 10.63
C VAL A 55 -12.47 -15.43 10.28
N SER A 56 -11.73 -14.96 11.29
CA SER A 56 -10.51 -14.16 11.07
C SER A 56 -9.42 -14.93 10.32
N ILE A 57 -9.26 -16.23 10.61
CA ILE A 57 -8.31 -17.09 9.87
C ILE A 57 -8.75 -17.24 8.42
N VAL A 58 -10.04 -17.48 8.16
CA VAL A 58 -10.58 -17.55 6.79
C VAL A 58 -10.38 -16.22 6.06
N MET A 59 -10.65 -15.10 6.70
CA MET A 59 -10.44 -13.77 6.12
C MET A 59 -8.97 -13.47 5.83
N CYS A 60 -8.03 -13.99 6.62
CA CYS A 60 -6.59 -13.89 6.33
C CYS A 60 -6.17 -14.62 5.03
N VAL A 61 -7.01 -15.52 4.52
CA VAL A 61 -6.80 -16.16 3.22
C VAL A 61 -7.56 -15.42 2.12
N LEU A 62 -8.81 -15.05 2.35
CA LEU A 62 -9.67 -14.42 1.35
C LEU A 62 -9.22 -12.98 0.97
N LEU A 63 -8.78 -12.19 1.96
CA LEU A 63 -8.38 -10.80 1.73
C LEU A 63 -7.13 -10.66 0.84
N PRO A 64 -6.05 -11.45 1.02
CA PRO A 64 -4.95 -11.46 0.06
C PRO A 64 -5.38 -11.86 -1.35
N LEU A 65 -6.31 -12.82 -1.49
CA LEU A 65 -6.84 -13.22 -2.79
C LEU A 65 -7.62 -12.09 -3.46
N THR A 66 -8.50 -11.41 -2.72
CA THR A 66 -9.20 -10.22 -3.23
C THR A 66 -8.23 -9.11 -3.60
N CYS A 67 -7.17 -8.90 -2.84
CA CYS A 67 -6.13 -7.94 -3.15
C CYS A 67 -5.42 -8.27 -4.47
N LEU A 68 -5.03 -9.53 -4.66
CA LEU A 68 -4.35 -10.00 -5.87
C LEU A 68 -5.29 -9.96 -7.09
N SER A 69 -6.52 -10.49 -6.96
CA SER A 69 -7.50 -10.54 -8.05
C SER A 69 -7.97 -9.16 -8.53
N SER A 70 -7.92 -8.14 -7.65
CA SER A 70 -8.25 -6.77 -8.05
C SER A 70 -7.20 -6.14 -8.96
N GLY A 71 -5.96 -6.64 -9.01
CA GLY A 71 -4.90 -6.16 -9.90
C GLY A 71 -4.30 -4.81 -9.53
N GLY A 72 -4.54 -4.32 -8.31
CA GLY A 72 -3.95 -3.08 -7.81
C GLY A 72 -2.51 -3.30 -7.32
N ARG A 73 -1.52 -2.96 -8.13
CA ARG A 73 -0.08 -3.17 -7.85
C ARG A 73 0.36 -2.62 -6.49
N GLY A 74 -0.03 -1.39 -6.18
CA GLY A 74 0.30 -0.76 -4.91
C GLY A 74 -0.32 -1.47 -3.72
N GLY A 75 -1.55 -2.00 -3.84
CA GLY A 75 -2.20 -2.81 -2.81
C GLY A 75 -1.46 -4.13 -2.54
N VAL A 76 -0.93 -4.77 -3.60
CA VAL A 76 -0.13 -6.01 -3.46
C VAL A 76 1.18 -5.72 -2.72
N VAL A 77 1.89 -4.64 -3.07
CA VAL A 77 3.10 -4.22 -2.34
C VAL A 77 2.77 -3.89 -0.88
N PHE A 78 1.66 -3.19 -0.65
CA PHE A 78 1.19 -2.87 0.69
C PHE A 78 0.84 -4.12 1.51
N LEU A 79 0.20 -5.12 0.90
CA LEU A 79 -0.11 -6.41 1.53
C LEU A 79 1.16 -7.11 2.05
N PHE A 80 2.19 -7.23 1.19
CA PHE A 80 3.45 -7.85 1.57
C PHE A 80 4.23 -7.03 2.61
N ALA A 81 4.22 -5.71 2.49
CA ALA A 81 4.83 -4.82 3.48
C ALA A 81 4.18 -4.99 4.86
N LEU A 82 2.84 -5.05 4.93
CA LEU A 82 2.12 -5.27 6.18
C LEU A 82 2.38 -6.65 6.76
N ALA A 83 2.31 -7.70 5.93
CA ALA A 83 2.59 -9.06 6.37
C ALA A 83 4.00 -9.19 6.95
N GLY A 84 4.99 -8.62 6.27
CA GLY A 84 6.38 -8.61 6.71
C GLY A 84 6.59 -7.83 8.01
N LEU A 85 6.12 -6.58 8.07
CA LEU A 85 6.31 -5.71 9.24
C LEU A 85 5.60 -6.25 10.48
N ILE A 86 4.34 -6.69 10.35
CA ILE A 86 3.59 -7.26 11.47
C ILE A 86 4.28 -8.54 11.95
N SER A 87 4.74 -9.40 11.02
CA SER A 87 5.49 -10.60 11.38
C SER A 87 6.79 -10.27 12.13
N LEU A 88 7.55 -9.27 11.67
CA LEU A 88 8.78 -8.82 12.35
C LEU A 88 8.53 -8.30 13.77
N ILE A 89 7.40 -7.63 14.00
CA ILE A 89 7.04 -7.12 15.33
C ILE A 89 6.73 -8.25 16.31
N PHE A 90 6.02 -9.30 15.87
CA PHE A 90 5.51 -10.35 16.76
C PHE A 90 6.39 -11.60 16.82
N VAL A 91 7.18 -11.86 15.77
CA VAL A 91 8.02 -13.06 15.71
C VAL A 91 9.34 -12.80 16.42
N LYS A 92 9.64 -13.60 17.45
CA LYS A 92 10.97 -13.59 18.08
C LYS A 92 12.02 -13.91 17.01
N LYS A 93 13.19 -13.23 17.06
CA LYS A 93 14.30 -13.43 16.10
C LYS A 93 14.60 -14.92 15.80
N ARG A 94 14.51 -15.79 16.82
CA ARG A 94 14.70 -17.23 16.69
C ARG A 94 13.65 -17.95 15.83
N ASN A 95 12.47 -17.38 15.66
CA ASN A 95 11.37 -17.97 14.90
C ASN A 95 11.18 -17.36 13.50
N ILE A 96 11.97 -16.35 13.12
CA ILE A 96 11.90 -15.71 11.79
C ILE A 96 12.16 -16.76 10.70
N PHE A 97 13.14 -17.64 10.92
CA PHE A 97 13.42 -18.75 10.00
C PHE A 97 12.22 -19.70 9.85
N LYS A 98 11.47 -19.97 10.93
CA LYS A 98 10.24 -20.79 10.85
C LYS A 98 9.15 -20.12 10.03
N VAL A 99 8.97 -18.81 10.16
CA VAL A 99 8.00 -18.05 9.36
C VAL A 99 8.43 -18.05 7.88
N LEU A 100 9.68 -17.78 7.59
CA LEU A 100 10.23 -17.81 6.23
C LEU A 100 10.14 -19.21 5.58
N PHE A 101 10.50 -20.26 6.31
CA PHE A 101 10.57 -21.62 5.75
C PHE A 101 9.25 -22.40 5.77
N PHE A 102 8.28 -22.03 6.62
CA PHE A 102 7.01 -22.74 6.72
C PHE A 102 5.80 -21.89 6.32
N VAL A 103 5.69 -20.68 6.82
CA VAL A 103 4.50 -19.85 6.57
C VAL A 103 4.49 -19.29 5.16
N LEU A 104 5.63 -18.88 4.65
CA LEU A 104 5.76 -18.30 3.30
C LEU A 104 5.57 -19.36 2.21
N PRO A 105 6.22 -20.55 2.25
CA PRO A 105 5.94 -21.63 1.30
C PRO A 105 4.52 -22.19 1.40
N LEU A 106 3.97 -22.31 2.62
CA LEU A 106 2.58 -22.77 2.80
C LEU A 106 1.57 -21.76 2.24
N GLY A 107 1.85 -20.45 2.40
CA GLY A 107 1.08 -19.38 1.79
C GLY A 107 1.14 -19.41 0.26
N LEU A 108 2.33 -19.60 -0.30
CA LEU A 108 2.52 -19.77 -1.75
C LEU A 108 1.82 -21.01 -2.27
N LEU A 109 1.93 -22.15 -1.58
CA LEU A 109 1.22 -23.38 -1.92
C LEU A 109 -0.30 -23.15 -1.88
N GLY A 110 -0.81 -22.44 -0.87
CA GLY A 110 -2.22 -22.04 -0.79
C GLY A 110 -2.65 -21.20 -1.99
N VAL A 111 -1.83 -20.24 -2.42
CA VAL A 111 -2.08 -19.43 -3.63
C VAL A 111 -2.11 -20.31 -4.88
N VAL A 112 -1.18 -21.27 -5.03
CA VAL A 112 -1.15 -22.22 -6.16
C VAL A 112 -2.40 -23.09 -6.19
N ILE A 113 -2.81 -23.66 -5.06
CA ILE A 113 -4.01 -24.49 -4.97
C ILE A 113 -5.27 -23.68 -5.32
N ILE A 114 -5.34 -22.42 -4.84
CA ILE A 114 -6.48 -21.57 -5.14
C ILE A 114 -6.46 -21.15 -6.62
N PHE A 115 -5.29 -20.89 -7.17
CA PHE A 115 -5.11 -20.63 -8.61
C PHE A 115 -5.67 -21.79 -9.44
N ASP A 116 -5.31 -23.02 -9.09
CA ASP A 116 -5.79 -24.23 -9.77
C ASP A 116 -7.32 -24.40 -9.63
N LEU A 117 -7.88 -24.17 -8.44
CA LEU A 117 -9.33 -24.20 -8.19
C LEU A 117 -10.11 -23.12 -8.96
N VAL A 118 -9.48 -21.97 -9.22
CA VAL A 118 -10.11 -20.84 -9.94
C VAL A 118 -10.02 -21.02 -11.45
N GLN A 119 -9.01 -21.72 -11.97
CA GLN A 119 -8.77 -21.89 -13.41
C GLN A 119 -9.92 -22.52 -14.21
N ASN A 120 -10.82 -23.23 -13.58
CA ASN A 120 -12.01 -23.83 -14.25
C ASN A 120 -13.32 -23.22 -13.74
N SER A 121 -13.27 -22.04 -13.15
CA SER A 121 -14.43 -21.35 -12.56
C SER A 121 -14.83 -20.11 -13.35
N VAL A 122 -16.04 -19.60 -13.11
CA VAL A 122 -16.53 -18.32 -13.67
C VAL A 122 -15.62 -17.14 -13.28
N LEU A 123 -14.80 -17.31 -12.25
CA LEU A 123 -13.87 -16.28 -11.74
C LEU A 123 -12.52 -16.25 -12.44
N GLU A 124 -12.22 -17.27 -13.28
CA GLU A 124 -10.93 -17.42 -13.95
C GLU A 124 -10.49 -16.15 -14.70
N ASN A 125 -11.35 -15.63 -15.55
CA ASN A 125 -11.06 -14.43 -16.33
C ASN A 125 -10.79 -13.20 -15.48
N THR A 126 -11.47 -13.06 -14.34
CA THR A 126 -11.29 -11.92 -13.43
C THR A 126 -9.99 -12.04 -12.66
N PHE A 127 -9.70 -13.25 -12.18
CA PHE A 127 -8.48 -13.54 -11.42
C PHE A 127 -7.24 -13.43 -12.32
N ASN A 128 -7.24 -14.01 -13.50
CA ASN A 128 -6.14 -13.94 -14.46
C ASN A 128 -5.85 -12.50 -14.87
N ARG A 129 -6.87 -11.71 -15.20
CA ARG A 129 -6.69 -10.27 -15.49
C ARG A 129 -6.10 -9.51 -14.29
N GLY A 130 -6.52 -9.83 -13.07
CA GLY A 130 -5.97 -9.22 -11.86
C GLY A 130 -4.49 -9.56 -11.67
N MET A 131 -4.14 -10.83 -11.83
CA MET A 131 -2.75 -11.31 -11.72
C MET A 131 -1.88 -10.72 -12.82
N ASP A 132 -2.33 -10.75 -14.08
CA ASP A 132 -1.61 -10.16 -15.21
C ASP A 132 -1.34 -8.66 -14.98
N ARG A 133 -2.31 -7.93 -14.46
CA ARG A 133 -2.11 -6.52 -14.11
C ARG A 133 -1.17 -6.32 -12.94
N ALA A 134 -1.29 -7.14 -11.89
CA ALA A 134 -0.44 -7.04 -10.70
C ALA A 134 1.04 -7.28 -11.02
N PHE A 135 1.31 -8.22 -11.93
CA PHE A 135 2.66 -8.69 -12.26
C PHE A 135 3.15 -8.30 -13.67
N SER A 136 2.40 -7.48 -14.42
CA SER A 136 2.75 -7.08 -15.80
C SER A 136 4.10 -6.38 -15.94
N TYR A 137 4.68 -5.87 -14.86
CA TYR A 137 6.01 -5.27 -14.86
C TYR A 137 7.14 -6.31 -14.72
N ILE A 138 6.80 -7.58 -14.44
CA ILE A 138 7.78 -8.68 -14.41
C ILE A 138 7.72 -9.38 -15.75
N SER A 139 8.68 -9.10 -16.61
CA SER A 139 8.84 -9.82 -17.88
C SER A 139 9.93 -10.87 -17.77
N SER A 140 10.01 -11.77 -18.76
CA SER A 140 11.09 -12.76 -18.87
C SER A 140 12.49 -12.13 -19.02
N SER A 141 12.55 -10.86 -19.41
CA SER A 141 13.78 -10.06 -19.56
C SER A 141 14.11 -9.19 -18.34
N GLY A 142 13.28 -9.23 -17.27
CA GLY A 142 13.44 -8.43 -16.05
C GLY A 142 12.25 -7.52 -15.78
N ILE A 143 12.49 -6.45 -15.02
CA ILE A 143 11.45 -5.47 -14.66
C ILE A 143 11.29 -4.49 -15.81
N ASP A 144 10.15 -4.57 -16.52
CA ASP A 144 9.79 -3.65 -17.60
C ASP A 144 8.85 -2.54 -17.06
N MET A 145 9.42 -1.38 -16.83
CA MET A 145 8.66 -0.21 -16.34
C MET A 145 7.82 0.45 -17.44
N ALA A 146 8.09 0.18 -18.74
CA ALA A 146 7.35 0.76 -19.86
C ALA A 146 5.92 0.21 -19.96
N GLN A 147 5.66 -1.01 -19.49
CA GLN A 147 4.30 -1.59 -19.46
C GLN A 147 3.42 -1.03 -18.34
N THR A 148 3.84 0.02 -17.66
CA THR A 148 3.16 0.58 -16.48
C THR A 148 2.16 1.69 -16.81
N SER A 149 1.21 1.49 -17.72
CA SER A 149 0.06 2.42 -17.89
C SER A 149 0.47 3.87 -18.20
N ASN A 150 1.35 4.10 -19.19
CA ASN A 150 1.88 5.41 -19.61
C ASN A 150 2.64 6.18 -18.50
N ARG A 151 3.07 5.51 -17.43
CA ARG A 151 3.86 6.15 -16.37
C ARG A 151 5.26 6.52 -16.83
N ASP A 152 5.80 5.81 -17.82
CA ASP A 152 7.03 6.13 -18.52
C ASP A 152 7.00 7.56 -19.05
N ILE A 153 5.93 7.96 -19.75
CA ILE A 153 5.75 9.31 -20.27
C ILE A 153 5.69 10.34 -19.14
N VAL A 154 4.93 10.04 -18.09
CA VAL A 154 4.78 10.95 -16.94
C VAL A 154 6.09 11.07 -16.17
N PHE A 155 6.85 9.99 -16.00
CA PHE A 155 8.16 10.02 -15.35
C PHE A 155 9.19 10.77 -16.18
N GLU A 156 9.22 10.56 -17.49
CA GLU A 156 10.10 11.29 -18.40
C GLU A 156 9.81 12.79 -18.37
N LEU A 157 8.53 13.18 -18.38
CA LEU A 157 8.11 14.56 -18.26
C LEU A 157 8.52 15.17 -16.92
N ALA A 158 8.26 14.47 -15.81
CA ALA A 158 8.67 14.90 -14.49
C ALA A 158 10.19 15.08 -14.39
N GLN A 159 10.97 14.16 -14.96
CA GLN A 159 12.43 14.26 -15.00
C GLN A 159 12.89 15.50 -15.79
N LYS A 160 12.34 15.75 -16.98
CA LYS A 160 12.63 16.96 -17.77
C LYS A 160 12.30 18.23 -17.01
N ASN A 161 11.16 18.26 -16.32
CA ASN A 161 10.76 19.39 -15.50
C ASN A 161 11.73 19.62 -14.33
N ILE A 162 12.13 18.54 -13.63
CA ILE A 162 13.11 18.61 -12.54
C ILE A 162 14.46 19.13 -13.04
N GLU A 163 14.94 18.67 -14.20
CA GLU A 163 16.20 19.12 -14.78
C GLU A 163 16.15 20.60 -15.14
N ALA A 164 15.03 21.08 -15.69
CA ALA A 164 14.86 22.49 -16.09
C ALA A 164 14.75 23.44 -14.90
N ASN A 165 14.13 23.02 -13.78
CA ASN A 165 13.93 23.87 -12.58
C ASN A 165 14.38 23.17 -11.29
N ARG A 166 15.61 22.67 -11.27
CA ARG A 166 16.15 21.80 -10.22
C ARG A 166 16.05 22.39 -8.81
N TYR A 167 16.23 23.70 -8.64
CA TYR A 167 16.35 24.32 -7.33
C TYR A 167 15.01 24.76 -6.75
N THR A 168 14.14 25.32 -7.56
CA THR A 168 12.89 25.97 -7.12
C THR A 168 11.63 25.19 -7.51
N GLY A 169 11.75 24.23 -8.43
CA GLY A 169 10.61 23.53 -9.00
C GLY A 169 9.69 24.43 -9.83
N TYR A 170 8.56 23.89 -10.23
CA TYR A 170 7.53 24.56 -11.03
C TYR A 170 6.38 25.13 -10.20
N GLY A 171 6.41 25.02 -8.90
CA GLY A 171 5.33 25.38 -7.99
C GLY A 171 4.58 24.14 -7.46
N ILE A 172 4.23 24.17 -6.17
CA ILE A 172 3.69 23.01 -5.43
C ILE A 172 2.42 22.44 -6.09
N PHE A 173 1.62 23.29 -6.74
CA PHE A 173 0.37 22.89 -7.41
C PHE A 173 0.49 22.67 -8.91
N HIS A 174 1.71 22.71 -9.46
CA HIS A 174 1.96 22.58 -10.89
C HIS A 174 1.37 21.30 -11.49
N THR A 175 1.43 20.19 -10.77
CA THR A 175 0.94 18.90 -11.22
C THR A 175 -0.58 18.76 -11.18
N ILE A 176 -1.29 19.69 -10.48
CA ILE A 176 -2.74 19.72 -10.39
C ILE A 176 -3.30 20.39 -11.63
N GLY A 177 -3.75 19.63 -12.60
CA GLY A 177 -4.53 20.11 -13.74
C GLY A 177 -3.87 20.09 -15.11
N ALA A 178 -2.59 19.71 -15.26
CA ALA A 178 -1.97 19.61 -16.57
C ALA A 178 -2.08 18.19 -17.16
N PHE A 179 -1.11 17.33 -17.02
CA PHE A 179 -1.07 15.99 -17.63
C PHE A 179 -1.01 14.84 -16.62
N GLY A 180 -1.37 15.12 -15.39
CA GLY A 180 -1.29 14.16 -14.29
C GLY A 180 -0.02 14.34 -13.45
N TYR A 181 -0.13 13.94 -12.20
CA TYR A 181 0.99 13.90 -11.25
C TYR A 181 1.82 12.62 -11.46
N PRO A 182 3.09 12.59 -11.08
CA PRO A 182 4.01 11.48 -11.37
C PRO A 182 3.70 10.17 -10.61
N HIS A 183 2.58 10.08 -9.88
CA HIS A 183 2.21 8.92 -9.08
C HIS A 183 3.31 8.41 -8.14
N ASN A 184 4.21 9.29 -7.74
CA ASN A 184 5.30 9.05 -6.82
C ASN A 184 5.57 10.29 -6.01
N ILE A 185 5.40 10.21 -4.69
CA ILE A 185 5.53 11.35 -3.78
C ILE A 185 6.88 12.07 -3.91
N PHE A 186 7.97 11.34 -4.11
CA PHE A 186 9.30 11.94 -4.17
C PHE A 186 9.49 12.75 -5.45
N LEU A 187 9.02 12.23 -6.59
CA LEU A 187 9.05 12.96 -7.85
C LEU A 187 8.12 14.17 -7.81
N GLU A 188 6.93 14.03 -7.25
CA GLU A 188 5.95 15.11 -7.13
C GLU A 188 6.49 16.27 -6.26
N ILE A 189 7.11 15.96 -5.12
CA ILE A 189 7.73 16.98 -4.25
C ILE A 189 8.91 17.66 -4.96
N LEU A 190 9.75 16.88 -5.64
CA LEU A 190 10.93 17.41 -6.31
C LEU A 190 10.57 18.25 -7.53
N GLU A 191 9.59 17.83 -8.34
CA GLU A 191 9.09 18.58 -9.49
C GLU A 191 8.41 19.89 -9.06
N GLY A 192 7.56 19.83 -8.02
CA GLY A 192 6.81 20.98 -7.53
C GLY A 192 7.65 22.02 -6.83
N GLY A 193 8.59 21.62 -5.97
CA GLY A 193 9.30 22.54 -5.08
C GLY A 193 10.83 22.55 -5.20
N GLY A 194 11.40 21.75 -6.08
CA GLY A 194 12.84 21.63 -6.27
C GLY A 194 13.56 20.98 -5.09
N ILE A 195 14.91 21.03 -5.14
CA ILE A 195 15.76 20.28 -4.21
C ILE A 195 15.64 20.77 -2.76
N PHE A 196 15.44 22.06 -2.53
CA PHE A 196 15.33 22.61 -1.18
C PHE A 196 14.04 22.18 -0.50
N TYR A 197 12.92 22.21 -1.22
CA TYR A 197 11.64 21.73 -0.73
C TYR A 197 11.65 20.21 -0.50
N PHE A 198 12.28 19.47 -1.40
CA PHE A 198 12.49 18.03 -1.25
C PHE A 198 13.29 17.70 0.01
N ALA A 199 14.42 18.40 0.25
CA ALA A 199 15.22 18.21 1.44
C ALA A 199 14.44 18.49 2.73
N PHE A 200 13.62 19.55 2.75
CA PHE A 200 12.71 19.86 3.85
C PHE A 200 11.73 18.70 4.11
N TRP A 201 11.12 18.14 3.07
CA TRP A 201 10.22 17.01 3.21
C TRP A 201 10.91 15.74 3.71
N ILE A 202 12.10 15.46 3.24
CA ILE A 202 12.89 14.31 3.72
C ILE A 202 13.14 14.44 5.24
N ILE A 203 13.48 15.63 5.72
CA ILE A 203 13.65 15.87 7.16
C ILE A 203 12.35 15.62 7.93
N ILE A 204 11.21 16.15 7.45
CA ILE A 204 9.91 15.91 8.08
C ILE A 204 9.58 14.41 8.12
N LEU A 205 9.79 13.68 7.03
CA LEU A 205 9.52 12.24 6.97
C LEU A 205 10.41 11.46 7.94
N ILE A 206 11.70 11.80 8.03
CA ILE A 206 12.63 11.17 8.99
C ILE A 206 12.18 11.42 10.44
N ILE A 207 11.80 12.67 10.76
CA ILE A 207 11.29 13.02 12.08
C ILE A 207 10.01 12.23 12.38
N SER A 208 9.09 12.15 11.41
CA SER A 208 7.83 11.43 11.56
C SER A 208 8.05 9.93 11.78
N ILE A 209 8.94 9.29 11.04
CA ILE A 209 9.29 7.88 11.22
C ILE A 209 9.88 7.64 12.62
N LYS A 210 10.82 8.48 13.05
CA LYS A 210 11.41 8.37 14.39
C LYS A 210 10.35 8.55 15.49
N ARG A 211 9.45 9.51 15.34
CA ARG A 211 8.36 9.73 16.29
C ARG A 211 7.36 8.59 16.30
N ALA A 212 6.93 8.09 15.13
CA ALA A 212 6.05 6.93 15.04
C ALA A 212 6.64 5.71 15.75
N TYR A 213 7.94 5.44 15.52
CA TYR A 213 8.65 4.38 16.23
C TYR A 213 8.65 4.60 17.76
N PHE A 214 8.91 5.83 18.22
CA PHE A 214 8.91 6.17 19.64
C PHE A 214 7.52 5.99 20.28
N ILE A 215 6.46 6.48 19.62
CA ILE A 215 5.07 6.33 20.07
C ILE A 215 4.72 4.85 20.25
N ILE A 216 4.99 4.03 19.23
CA ILE A 216 4.70 2.59 19.24
C ILE A 216 5.52 1.85 20.31
N LYS A 217 6.74 2.31 20.58
CA LYS A 217 7.59 1.72 21.61
C LYS A 217 7.05 1.95 23.02
N ILE A 218 6.46 3.11 23.27
CA ILE A 218 5.87 3.47 24.58
C ILE A 218 4.46 2.87 24.70
N GLU A 219 3.63 3.09 23.71
CA GLU A 219 2.22 2.67 23.70
C GLU A 219 2.01 1.51 22.75
N ARG A 220 2.30 0.30 23.17
CA ARG A 220 2.14 -0.92 22.36
C ARG A 220 0.70 -1.20 21.94
N ASN A 221 -0.28 -0.67 22.68
CA ASN A 221 -1.69 -0.73 22.30
C ASN A 221 -2.00 -0.01 20.98
N LEU A 222 -1.17 0.97 20.58
CA LEU A 222 -1.28 1.66 19.29
C LEU A 222 -0.71 0.87 18.10
N LEU A 223 -0.08 -0.28 18.33
CA LEU A 223 0.44 -1.12 17.25
C LEU A 223 -0.63 -1.53 16.22
N PHE A 224 -1.90 -1.60 16.61
CA PHE A 224 -2.99 -1.89 15.67
C PHE A 224 -3.18 -0.80 14.62
N LEU A 225 -2.67 0.42 14.85
CA LEU A 225 -2.70 1.52 13.89
C LEU A 225 -1.59 1.45 12.85
N VAL A 226 -0.62 0.54 13.00
CA VAL A 226 0.52 0.40 12.05
C VAL A 226 0.04 0.25 10.59
N PRO A 227 -0.97 -0.58 10.27
CA PRO A 227 -1.51 -0.64 8.93
C PRO A 227 -2.00 0.71 8.40
N LEU A 228 -2.68 1.50 9.25
CA LEU A 228 -3.18 2.83 8.89
C LEU A 228 -2.05 3.84 8.71
N PHE A 229 -0.97 3.71 9.47
CA PHE A 229 0.18 4.62 9.34
C PHE A 229 0.99 4.37 8.06
N ILE A 230 1.12 3.12 7.64
CA ILE A 230 1.91 2.75 6.46
C ILE A 230 1.13 2.97 5.17
N TYR A 231 -0.20 2.80 5.22
CA TYR A 231 -1.07 2.89 4.04
C TYR A 231 -0.84 4.12 3.17
N PRO A 232 -0.91 5.37 3.68
CA PRO A 232 -0.78 6.55 2.84
C PRO A 232 0.60 6.67 2.19
N PHE A 233 1.66 6.23 2.86
CA PHE A 233 3.02 6.27 2.29
C PHE A 233 3.17 5.28 1.14
N VAL A 234 2.70 4.06 1.30
CA VAL A 234 2.74 3.07 0.20
C VAL A 234 1.82 3.50 -0.93
N ASN A 235 0.63 4.02 -0.63
CA ASN A 235 -0.27 4.53 -1.65
C ASN A 235 0.40 5.62 -2.50
N LEU A 236 1.06 6.58 -1.87
CA LEU A 236 1.72 7.70 -2.54
C LEU A 236 2.99 7.32 -3.33
N LEU A 237 3.54 6.12 -3.13
CA LEU A 237 4.61 5.58 -3.98
C LEU A 237 4.09 5.04 -5.31
N PHE A 238 2.81 4.67 -5.38
CA PHE A 238 2.23 4.00 -6.55
C PHE A 238 1.01 4.69 -7.12
N SER A 239 0.35 5.58 -6.36
CA SER A 239 -0.89 6.21 -6.77
C SER A 239 -1.19 7.42 -5.88
N GLY A 240 -2.00 8.35 -6.38
CA GLY A 240 -2.39 9.53 -5.62
C GLY A 240 -1.34 10.63 -5.59
N SER A 241 -1.79 11.83 -5.20
CA SER A 241 -0.98 13.00 -4.93
C SER A 241 -0.94 13.24 -3.41
N TYR A 242 0.23 13.62 -2.87
CA TYR A 242 0.34 13.94 -1.45
C TYR A 242 -0.50 15.15 -1.06
N LEU A 243 -0.74 16.07 -1.98
CA LEU A 243 -1.59 17.25 -1.75
C LEU A 243 -3.05 16.88 -1.54
N MET A 244 -3.53 15.83 -2.21
CA MET A 244 -4.93 15.42 -2.19
C MET A 244 -5.23 14.25 -1.24
N THR A 245 -4.20 13.57 -0.73
CA THR A 245 -4.37 12.39 0.12
C THR A 245 -4.57 12.79 1.58
N GLY A 246 -5.84 13.01 2.01
CA GLY A 246 -6.16 13.43 3.37
C GLY A 246 -5.62 12.50 4.47
N MET A 247 -5.58 11.18 4.22
CA MET A 247 -5.02 10.21 5.16
C MET A 247 -3.52 10.43 5.40
N PHE A 248 -2.76 10.86 4.39
CA PHE A 248 -1.35 11.20 4.54
C PHE A 248 -1.16 12.36 5.53
N TRP A 249 -1.93 13.43 5.35
CA TRP A 249 -1.90 14.58 6.25
C TRP A 249 -2.35 14.25 7.65
N PHE A 250 -3.43 13.47 7.78
CA PHE A 250 -3.91 13.02 9.08
C PHE A 250 -2.82 12.25 9.84
N VAL A 251 -2.20 11.25 9.20
CA VAL A 251 -1.15 10.45 9.83
C VAL A 251 0.07 11.29 10.17
N LEU A 252 0.50 12.17 9.26
CA LEU A 252 1.65 13.05 9.46
C LEU A 252 1.42 13.95 10.68
N VAL A 253 0.30 14.65 10.72
CA VAL A 253 -0.07 15.57 11.81
C VAL A 253 -0.21 14.78 13.11
N PHE A 254 -0.92 13.64 13.11
CA PHE A 254 -1.07 12.79 14.28
C PHE A 254 0.28 12.42 14.87
N VAL A 255 1.19 11.89 14.07
CA VAL A 255 2.51 11.45 14.53
C VAL A 255 3.33 12.62 15.07
N LEU A 256 3.24 13.80 14.47
CA LEU A 256 4.00 14.97 14.91
C LEU A 256 3.47 15.61 16.20
N ILE A 257 2.16 15.53 16.46
CA ILE A 257 1.52 16.22 17.60
C ILE A 257 1.29 15.27 18.78
N TYR A 258 1.02 14.00 18.53
CA TYR A 258 0.64 13.04 19.57
C TYR A 258 1.71 12.93 20.66
N LYS A 259 1.28 13.09 21.90
CA LYS A 259 2.14 12.94 23.08
C LYS A 259 1.78 11.62 23.76
N PRO A 260 2.67 10.59 23.70
CA PRO A 260 2.43 9.33 24.40
C PRO A 260 2.37 9.58 25.90
N GLN A 261 1.42 8.94 26.57
CA GLN A 261 1.30 8.99 28.03
C GLN A 261 2.42 8.13 28.61
N GLN A 262 3.31 8.78 29.34
CA GLN A 262 4.29 8.08 30.17
C GLN A 262 3.56 7.69 31.48
N TYR A 263 3.25 6.42 31.63
CA TYR A 263 2.78 5.85 32.89
C TYR A 263 3.95 5.54 33.82
#